data_fe35a065e7a9b32cbc61a3d6aee02358
#
_entry.id   fe35a065e7a9b32cbc61a3d6aee02358
#
_cell.length_a   1.000
_cell.length_b   1.000
_cell.length_c   1.000
_cell.angle_alpha   90.00
_cell.angle_beta   90.00
_cell.angle_gamma   90.00
#
_symmetry.space_group_name_H-M   'P 1'
#
loop_
_entity.id
_entity.type
_entity.pdbx_description
1 polymer ?
#
loop_
_entity_poly.entity_id
_entity_poly.type
_entity_poly.pdbx_seq_one_letter_code
_entity_poly.pdbx_strand_id
1 'polypeptide(L)'
;EQGMYDNALICYISDHGDMLGDHYHWRKTYPYEGSSHIPYIVKWPSKCGFSKGNRVEEPVELRDLLPTFLEMAEGSVPADMDGQSLVNLINGNTEKWRKYIDLEHSTCYSPDNYWCALTDGKMKYIWRFHTGEEELFDLSMDPHELKNVAKEKRYRSQLLLMRAAMVRHLSEGGEEF
;
A
#
# COMPACT_ATOMS: atom_id res chain seq x y z
N GLU A 1 17.33 31.77 0.87
CA GLU A 1 17.72 30.50 1.52
C GLU A 1 17.57 30.68 3.02
N GLN A 2 16.51 30.10 3.62
CA GLN A 2 16.10 30.43 5.00
C GLN A 2 16.68 29.45 6.04
N GLY A 3 17.57 28.54 5.66
CA GLY A 3 18.22 27.58 6.58
C GLY A 3 17.29 26.56 7.24
N MET A 4 16.04 26.40 6.74
CA MET A 4 15.04 25.52 7.35
C MET A 4 15.20 24.05 6.98
N TYR A 5 16.01 23.71 5.99
CA TYR A 5 16.14 22.36 5.46
C TYR A 5 16.43 21.31 6.53
N ASP A 6 17.39 21.60 7.42
CA ASP A 6 17.79 20.63 8.45
C ASP A 6 16.69 20.34 9.48
N ASN A 7 15.80 21.28 9.69
CA ASN A 7 14.70 21.13 10.64
C ASN A 7 13.35 20.76 10.00
N ALA A 8 13.30 20.59 8.68
CA ALA A 8 12.09 20.24 7.98
C ALA A 8 11.92 18.72 7.87
N LEU A 9 10.69 18.23 8.06
CA LEU A 9 10.22 16.94 7.54
C LEU A 9 9.81 17.16 6.10
N ILE A 10 10.40 16.40 5.17
CA ILE A 10 10.09 16.51 3.74
C ILE A 10 9.68 15.13 3.24
N CYS A 11 8.47 15.06 2.65
CA CYS A 11 8.00 13.84 1.98
C CYS A 11 7.91 14.09 0.47
N TYR A 12 8.49 13.18 -0.31
CA TYR A 12 8.30 13.11 -1.75
C TYR A 12 7.47 11.87 -2.05
N ILE A 13 6.27 12.09 -2.56
CA ILE A 13 5.24 11.07 -2.77
C ILE A 13 4.45 11.40 -4.04
N SER A 14 3.59 10.47 -4.46
CA SER A 14 2.53 10.70 -5.45
C SER A 14 1.18 10.29 -4.87
N ASP A 15 0.07 10.78 -5.40
CA ASP A 15 -1.29 10.34 -5.07
C ASP A 15 -1.62 8.99 -5.72
N HIS A 16 -1.05 8.69 -6.87
CA HIS A 16 -1.14 7.44 -7.62
C HIS A 16 0.01 7.32 -8.61
N GLY A 17 0.17 6.16 -9.22
CA GLY A 17 1.06 5.93 -10.34
C GLY A 17 0.38 6.16 -11.70
N ASP A 18 0.99 5.64 -12.76
CA ASP A 18 0.43 5.60 -14.11
C ASP A 18 0.89 4.32 -14.81
N MET A 19 -0.03 3.64 -15.46
CA MET A 19 0.23 2.36 -16.15
C MET A 19 1.21 2.49 -17.32
N LEU A 20 1.27 3.63 -17.99
CA LEU A 20 2.22 3.96 -19.07
C LEU A 20 2.35 2.89 -20.18
N GLY A 21 1.30 2.10 -20.38
CA GLY A 21 1.27 1.00 -21.35
C GLY A 21 1.38 -0.39 -20.73
N ASP A 22 1.71 -0.51 -19.44
CA ASP A 22 1.71 -1.79 -18.75
C ASP A 22 0.32 -2.43 -18.80
N HIS A 23 0.24 -3.75 -18.95
CA HIS A 23 -1.00 -4.48 -19.15
C HIS A 23 -1.89 -3.92 -20.28
N TYR A 24 -1.31 -3.18 -21.25
CA TYR A 24 -2.03 -2.44 -22.31
C TYR A 24 -2.95 -1.36 -21.78
N HIS A 25 -2.70 -0.85 -20.55
CA HIS A 25 -3.46 0.21 -19.90
C HIS A 25 -2.66 1.51 -19.81
N TRP A 26 -3.40 2.61 -19.70
CA TRP A 26 -2.89 3.97 -19.50
C TRP A 26 -3.57 4.60 -18.29
N ARG A 27 -2.91 5.56 -17.67
CA ARG A 27 -3.40 6.26 -16.48
C ARG A 27 -3.45 5.35 -15.24
N LYS A 28 -4.42 5.61 -14.37
CA LYS A 28 -4.67 4.96 -13.08
C LYS A 28 -6.00 4.21 -13.11
N THR A 29 -6.48 3.75 -11.97
CA THR A 29 -7.72 3.01 -11.73
C THR A 29 -7.60 1.50 -11.81
N TYR A 30 -6.39 1.01 -11.99
CA TYR A 30 -6.10 -0.43 -12.04
C TYR A 30 -5.38 -0.88 -10.77
N PRO A 31 -5.54 -2.16 -10.36
CA PRO A 31 -4.94 -2.69 -9.13
C PRO A 31 -3.42 -2.94 -9.23
N TYR A 32 -2.86 -2.84 -10.43
CA TYR A 32 -1.48 -3.20 -10.73
C TYR A 32 -0.46 -2.16 -10.23
N GLU A 33 0.78 -2.62 -10.03
CA GLU A 33 1.89 -1.82 -9.50
C GLU A 33 2.07 -0.48 -10.24
N GLY A 34 1.95 -0.47 -11.56
CA GLY A 34 2.05 0.76 -12.35
C GLY A 34 1.11 1.87 -11.89
N SER A 35 -0.10 1.50 -11.44
CA SER A 35 -1.12 2.43 -10.95
C SER A 35 -1.06 2.67 -9.44
N SER A 36 -0.74 1.66 -8.65
CA SER A 36 -0.90 1.68 -7.19
C SER A 36 0.39 1.86 -6.40
N HIS A 37 1.55 1.47 -6.96
CA HIS A 37 2.83 1.61 -6.31
C HIS A 37 3.45 2.98 -6.58
N ILE A 38 3.55 3.79 -5.55
CA ILE A 38 4.03 5.17 -5.62
C ILE A 38 5.39 5.33 -4.95
N PRO A 39 6.21 6.33 -5.33
CA PRO A 39 7.39 6.69 -4.56
C PRO A 39 6.97 7.19 -3.17
N TYR A 40 7.71 6.75 -2.15
CA TYR A 40 7.51 7.20 -0.77
C TYR A 40 8.87 7.47 -0.13
N ILE A 41 9.35 8.71 -0.23
CA ILE A 41 10.67 9.12 0.24
C ILE A 41 10.51 10.15 1.34
N VAL A 42 11.12 9.89 2.49
CA VAL A 42 11.02 10.77 3.65
C VAL A 42 12.41 11.26 4.08
N LYS A 43 12.58 12.57 4.16
CA LYS A 43 13.71 13.22 4.81
C LYS A 43 13.26 13.72 6.17
N TRP A 44 13.82 13.16 7.21
CA TRP A 44 13.53 13.53 8.60
C TRP A 44 14.31 14.78 9.04
N PRO A 45 13.79 15.56 9.99
CA PRO A 45 14.56 16.61 10.65
C PRO A 45 15.85 16.05 11.26
N SER A 46 16.96 16.77 11.13
CA SER A 46 18.26 16.31 11.63
C SER A 46 18.27 16.09 13.15
N LYS A 47 17.42 16.80 13.89
CA LYS A 47 17.27 16.63 15.34
C LYS A 47 16.72 15.26 15.75
N CYS A 48 16.08 14.52 14.85
CA CYS A 48 15.54 13.18 15.15
C CYS A 48 16.64 12.11 15.26
N GLY A 49 17.83 12.36 14.72
CA GLY A 49 18.93 11.42 14.78
C GLY A 49 18.74 10.12 13.99
N PHE A 50 17.72 10.02 13.14
CA PHE A 50 17.47 8.82 12.33
C PHE A 50 18.59 8.62 11.30
N SER A 51 18.96 7.34 11.08
CA SER A 51 19.97 6.98 10.09
C SER A 51 19.52 7.37 8.68
N LYS A 52 20.46 7.91 7.89
CA LYS A 52 20.19 8.26 6.49
C LYS A 52 20.33 7.03 5.60
N GLY A 53 19.55 7.02 4.50
CA GLY A 53 19.61 5.95 3.49
C GLY A 53 18.99 4.63 3.93
N ASN A 54 18.20 4.62 5.00
CA ASN A 54 17.41 3.45 5.39
C ASN A 54 16.36 3.16 4.34
N ARG A 55 16.13 1.88 4.11
CA ARG A 55 15.01 1.34 3.36
C ARG A 55 14.13 0.54 4.30
N VAL A 56 12.82 0.76 4.21
CA VAL A 56 11.79 0.05 4.95
C VAL A 56 11.06 -0.85 3.97
N GLU A 57 10.90 -2.12 4.31
CA GLU A 57 10.26 -3.14 3.46
C GLU A 57 8.80 -3.37 3.85
N GLU A 58 8.38 -2.87 5.00
CA GLU A 58 6.99 -2.94 5.44
C GLU A 58 6.11 -2.07 4.54
N PRO A 59 4.88 -2.52 4.21
CA PRO A 59 3.98 -1.77 3.36
C PRO A 59 3.51 -0.48 4.05
N VAL A 60 3.67 0.63 3.36
CA VAL A 60 3.27 1.99 3.80
C VAL A 60 2.35 2.63 2.77
N GLU A 61 1.53 3.58 3.21
CA GLU A 61 0.51 4.19 2.38
C GLU A 61 0.27 5.67 2.72
N LEU A 62 -0.53 6.36 1.90
CA LEU A 62 -0.78 7.79 2.09
C LEU A 62 -1.50 8.13 3.40
N ARG A 63 -2.33 7.22 3.93
CA ARG A 63 -2.99 7.37 5.24
C ARG A 63 -1.98 7.56 6.38
N ASP A 64 -0.73 7.09 6.22
CA ASP A 64 0.33 7.18 7.23
C ASP A 64 0.95 8.59 7.35
N LEU A 65 0.70 9.47 6.38
CA LEU A 65 1.28 10.82 6.39
C LEU A 65 0.77 11.67 7.55
N LEU A 66 -0.55 11.73 7.71
CA LEU A 66 -1.15 12.62 8.71
C LEU A 66 -0.74 12.25 10.14
N PRO A 67 -0.84 10.99 10.59
CA PRO A 67 -0.36 10.61 11.92
C PRO A 67 1.14 10.87 12.09
N THR A 68 1.96 10.69 11.03
CA THR A 68 3.38 11.01 11.06
C THR A 68 3.63 12.51 11.25
N PHE A 69 2.89 13.34 10.53
CA PHE A 69 3.02 14.80 10.66
C PHE A 69 2.58 15.31 12.04
N LEU A 70 1.49 14.78 12.57
CA LEU A 70 1.02 15.13 13.92
C LEU A 70 2.04 14.76 14.97
N GLU A 71 2.58 13.54 14.95
CA GLU A 71 3.60 13.11 15.90
C GLU A 71 4.88 13.94 15.79
N MET A 72 5.34 14.23 14.57
CA MET A 72 6.52 15.05 14.35
C MET A 72 6.33 16.53 14.76
N ALA A 73 5.11 17.01 14.79
CA ALA A 73 4.74 18.34 15.30
C ALA A 73 4.44 18.35 16.81
N GLU A 74 4.75 17.23 17.51
CA GLU A 74 4.46 17.08 18.95
C GLU A 74 2.96 17.19 19.28
N GLY A 75 2.11 16.91 18.29
CA GLY A 75 0.65 16.85 18.43
C GLY A 75 0.18 15.46 18.87
N SER A 76 -1.06 15.39 19.33
CA SER A 76 -1.70 14.09 19.62
C SER A 76 -2.21 13.44 18.35
N VAL A 77 -1.90 12.16 18.15
CA VAL A 77 -2.46 11.34 17.09
C VAL A 77 -3.77 10.73 17.59
N PRO A 78 -4.93 11.02 16.97
CA PRO A 78 -6.19 10.37 17.31
C PRO A 78 -6.11 8.85 17.21
N ALA A 79 -6.75 8.15 18.15
CA ALA A 79 -6.68 6.68 18.21
C ALA A 79 -7.53 5.98 17.12
N ASP A 80 -8.43 6.70 16.50
CA ASP A 80 -9.36 6.25 15.44
C ASP A 80 -8.87 6.58 14.03
N MET A 81 -7.58 6.91 13.87
CA MET A 81 -6.98 7.09 12.55
C MET A 81 -6.70 5.74 11.87
N ASP A 82 -7.04 5.63 10.59
CA ASP A 82 -6.74 4.44 9.77
C ASP A 82 -5.24 4.27 9.49
N GLY A 83 -4.50 5.38 9.38
CA GLY A 83 -3.06 5.38 9.17
C GLY A 83 -2.26 5.24 10.46
N GLN A 84 -1.00 4.86 10.32
CA GLN A 84 -0.04 4.72 11.43
C GLN A 84 1.18 5.61 11.22
N SER A 85 1.72 6.17 12.31
CA SER A 85 2.91 7.01 12.19
C SER A 85 4.15 6.19 11.78
N LEU A 86 4.85 6.68 10.77
CA LEU A 86 6.11 6.09 10.28
C LEU A 86 7.26 6.18 11.29
N VAL A 87 7.13 7.00 12.34
CA VAL A 87 8.12 7.12 13.41
C VAL A 87 8.37 5.75 14.07
N ASN A 88 7.31 4.94 14.22
CA ASN A 88 7.45 3.58 14.76
C ASN A 88 8.30 2.69 13.85
N LEU A 89 8.09 2.73 12.54
CA LEU A 89 8.86 1.94 11.57
C LEU A 89 10.33 2.33 11.55
N ILE A 90 10.63 3.62 11.50
CA ILE A 90 12.02 4.09 11.43
C ILE A 90 12.80 3.78 12.73
N ASN A 91 12.10 3.62 13.85
CA ASN A 91 12.66 3.17 15.13
C ASN A 91 12.75 1.64 15.23
N GLY A 92 12.34 0.88 14.21
CA GLY A 92 12.37 -0.59 14.21
C GLY A 92 11.21 -1.25 14.99
N ASN A 93 10.17 -0.51 15.35
CA ASN A 93 9.00 -1.02 16.08
C ASN A 93 7.95 -1.55 15.09
N THR A 94 8.20 -2.72 14.52
CA THR A 94 7.36 -3.31 13.47
C THR A 94 6.30 -4.30 13.97
N GLU A 95 6.35 -4.72 15.25
CA GLU A 95 5.49 -5.78 15.81
C GLU A 95 3.98 -5.50 15.67
N LYS A 96 3.58 -4.22 15.70
CA LYS A 96 2.19 -3.79 15.57
C LYS A 96 1.90 -3.16 14.21
N TRP A 97 2.85 -3.22 13.28
CA TRP A 97 2.64 -2.68 11.95
C TRP A 97 1.70 -3.57 11.15
N ARG A 98 0.90 -2.94 10.28
CA ARG A 98 -0.02 -3.68 9.42
C ARG A 98 0.74 -4.65 8.52
N LYS A 99 0.15 -5.81 8.29
CA LYS A 99 0.70 -6.80 7.38
C LYS A 99 0.30 -6.52 5.93
N TYR A 100 -0.89 -5.99 5.72
CA TYR A 100 -1.44 -5.73 4.40
C TYR A 100 -1.86 -4.28 4.26
N ILE A 101 -1.77 -3.79 3.04
CA ILE A 101 -2.47 -2.59 2.57
C ILE A 101 -3.64 -3.06 1.71
N ASP A 102 -4.79 -2.45 1.94
CA ASP A 102 -5.97 -2.55 1.11
C ASP A 102 -5.95 -1.50 0.01
N LEU A 103 -6.41 -1.89 -1.15
CA LEU A 103 -6.60 -1.05 -2.31
C LEU A 103 -8.01 -1.31 -2.85
N GLU A 104 -8.75 -0.25 -3.15
CA GLU A 104 -10.13 -0.34 -3.61
C GLU A 104 -10.38 0.58 -4.80
N HIS A 105 -11.28 0.15 -5.65
CA HIS A 105 -11.76 0.99 -6.73
C HIS A 105 -13.21 0.67 -7.05
N SER A 106 -14.07 1.68 -6.97
CA SER A 106 -15.46 1.60 -7.42
C SER A 106 -15.54 1.70 -8.94
N THR A 107 -16.68 1.35 -9.50
CA THR A 107 -16.97 1.39 -10.93
C THR A 107 -16.63 2.75 -11.54
N CYS A 108 -15.67 2.78 -12.44
CA CYS A 108 -15.26 3.94 -13.21
C CYS A 108 -14.84 3.49 -14.62
N TYR A 109 -15.34 4.16 -15.66
CA TYR A 109 -15.15 3.85 -17.07
C TYR A 109 -15.75 2.53 -17.55
N SER A 110 -15.74 1.48 -16.74
CA SER A 110 -16.30 0.16 -17.04
C SER A 110 -16.79 -0.52 -15.76
N PRO A 111 -17.91 -1.28 -15.79
CA PRO A 111 -18.31 -2.13 -14.68
C PRO A 111 -17.20 -3.10 -14.21
N ASP A 112 -16.41 -3.61 -15.14
CA ASP A 112 -15.32 -4.56 -14.84
C ASP A 112 -14.18 -3.95 -14.02
N ASN A 113 -14.16 -2.60 -13.91
CA ASN A 113 -13.17 -1.89 -13.11
C ASN A 113 -13.63 -1.66 -11.65
N TYR A 114 -14.46 -2.57 -11.14
CA TYR A 114 -14.82 -2.64 -9.72
C TYR A 114 -14.08 -3.80 -9.06
N TRP A 115 -13.10 -3.46 -8.23
CA TRP A 115 -12.17 -4.42 -7.64
C TRP A 115 -11.71 -3.98 -6.25
N CYS A 116 -11.23 -4.95 -5.47
CA CYS A 116 -10.40 -4.69 -4.29
C CYS A 116 -9.13 -5.55 -4.35
N ALA A 117 -8.09 -5.10 -3.70
CA ALA A 117 -6.83 -5.82 -3.64
C ALA A 117 -6.19 -5.71 -2.25
N LEU A 118 -5.39 -6.70 -1.89
CA LEU A 118 -4.50 -6.69 -0.73
C LEU A 118 -3.07 -6.94 -1.17
N THR A 119 -2.14 -6.21 -0.58
CA THR A 119 -0.70 -6.47 -0.77
C THR A 119 0.06 -6.41 0.53
N ASP A 120 1.08 -7.28 0.68
CA ASP A 120 2.10 -7.19 1.73
C ASP A 120 3.45 -6.72 1.18
N GLY A 121 3.46 -6.19 -0.04
CA GLY A 121 4.65 -5.76 -0.77
C GLY A 121 5.43 -6.90 -1.45
N LYS A 122 5.08 -8.17 -1.20
CA LYS A 122 5.68 -9.36 -1.83
C LYS A 122 4.67 -10.14 -2.64
N MET A 123 3.45 -10.18 -2.16
CA MET A 123 2.32 -10.81 -2.84
C MET A 123 1.21 -9.77 -3.01
N LYS A 124 0.51 -9.83 -4.11
CA LYS A 124 -0.71 -9.05 -4.34
C LYS A 124 -1.85 -9.97 -4.73
N TYR A 125 -2.98 -9.86 -4.04
CA TYR A 125 -4.22 -10.54 -4.33
C TYR A 125 -5.26 -9.53 -4.78
N ILE A 126 -5.96 -9.82 -5.88
CA ILE A 126 -6.99 -8.96 -6.47
C ILE A 126 -8.29 -9.77 -6.60
N TRP A 127 -9.38 -9.16 -6.19
CA TRP A 127 -10.73 -9.67 -6.36
C TRP A 127 -11.55 -8.71 -7.22
N ARG A 128 -12.21 -9.22 -8.27
CA ARG A 128 -13.09 -8.45 -9.15
C ARG A 128 -14.54 -8.74 -8.83
N PHE A 129 -15.27 -7.72 -8.37
CA PHE A 129 -16.64 -7.89 -7.83
C PHE A 129 -17.64 -8.44 -8.85
N HIS A 130 -17.63 -7.97 -10.09
CA HIS A 130 -18.62 -8.40 -11.07
C HIS A 130 -18.37 -9.78 -11.69
N THR A 131 -17.13 -10.18 -11.80
CA THR A 131 -16.77 -11.45 -12.44
C THR A 131 -16.46 -12.56 -11.44
N GLY A 132 -16.16 -12.20 -10.20
CA GLY A 132 -15.63 -13.12 -9.19
C GLY A 132 -14.22 -13.62 -9.54
N GLU A 133 -13.53 -12.97 -10.46
CA GLU A 133 -12.18 -13.35 -10.86
C GLU A 133 -11.19 -13.03 -9.75
N GLU A 134 -10.27 -13.97 -9.53
CA GLU A 134 -9.16 -13.81 -8.61
C GLU A 134 -7.84 -13.75 -9.38
N GLU A 135 -7.02 -12.79 -9.00
CA GLU A 135 -5.65 -12.70 -9.47
C GLU A 135 -4.71 -12.77 -8.26
N LEU A 136 -3.58 -13.43 -8.42
CA LEU A 136 -2.52 -13.50 -7.43
C LEU A 136 -1.19 -13.30 -8.14
N PHE A 137 -0.39 -12.37 -7.62
CA PHE A 137 0.93 -12.06 -8.17
C PHE A 137 2.00 -12.21 -7.10
N ASP A 138 3.12 -12.82 -7.48
CA ASP A 138 4.34 -12.89 -6.68
C ASP A 138 5.27 -11.75 -7.12
N LEU A 139 5.16 -10.61 -6.46
CA LEU A 139 5.90 -9.39 -6.82
C LEU A 139 7.41 -9.55 -6.66
N SER A 140 7.86 -10.51 -5.84
CA SER A 140 9.28 -10.80 -5.67
C SER A 140 9.88 -11.48 -6.91
N MET A 141 9.07 -12.24 -7.65
CA MET A 141 9.48 -12.97 -8.86
C MET A 141 8.99 -12.30 -10.14
N ASP A 142 7.90 -11.59 -10.06
CA ASP A 142 7.20 -10.94 -11.18
C ASP A 142 6.73 -9.54 -10.78
N PRO A 143 7.64 -8.56 -10.65
CA PRO A 143 7.30 -7.20 -10.22
C PRO A 143 6.43 -6.43 -11.22
N HIS A 144 6.25 -6.96 -12.44
CA HIS A 144 5.38 -6.38 -13.47
C HIS A 144 4.02 -7.08 -13.55
N GLU A 145 3.74 -8.05 -12.67
CA GLU A 145 2.44 -8.74 -12.57
C GLU A 145 1.97 -9.38 -13.89
N LEU A 146 2.91 -9.89 -14.69
CA LEU A 146 2.62 -10.47 -16.01
C LEU A 146 1.99 -11.86 -15.93
N LYS A 147 2.10 -12.52 -14.77
CA LYS A 147 1.66 -13.89 -14.60
C LYS A 147 0.75 -14.06 -13.40
N ASN A 148 -0.55 -14.19 -13.64
CA ASN A 148 -1.49 -14.59 -12.60
C ASN A 148 -1.24 -16.04 -12.16
N VAL A 149 -0.82 -16.21 -10.90
CA VAL A 149 -0.50 -17.51 -10.31
C VAL A 149 -1.63 -18.09 -9.43
N ALA A 150 -2.80 -17.47 -9.40
CA ALA A 150 -3.94 -17.90 -8.57
C ALA A 150 -4.36 -19.36 -8.78
N LYS A 151 -4.16 -19.91 -10.00
CA LYS A 151 -4.49 -21.30 -10.34
C LYS A 151 -3.34 -22.28 -10.17
N GLU A 152 -2.15 -21.82 -9.82
CA GLU A 152 -0.99 -22.70 -9.65
C GLU A 152 -1.01 -23.41 -8.29
N LYS A 153 -0.82 -24.73 -8.30
CA LYS A 153 -0.87 -25.55 -7.08
C LYS A 153 0.12 -25.12 -6.00
N ARG A 154 1.31 -24.66 -6.37
CA ARG A 154 2.36 -24.22 -5.44
C ARG A 154 1.96 -22.97 -4.66
N TYR A 155 1.07 -22.12 -5.20
CA TYR A 155 0.58 -20.89 -4.55
C TYR A 155 -0.76 -21.08 -3.84
N ARG A 156 -1.31 -22.30 -3.80
CA ARG A 156 -2.64 -22.58 -3.21
C ARG A 156 -2.77 -22.08 -1.77
N SER A 157 -1.77 -22.34 -0.95
CA SER A 157 -1.78 -21.91 0.46
C SER A 157 -1.76 -20.39 0.57
N GLN A 158 -0.96 -19.72 -0.24
CA GLN A 158 -0.86 -18.26 -0.28
C GLN A 158 -2.17 -17.62 -0.71
N LEU A 159 -2.78 -18.14 -1.78
CA LEU A 159 -4.09 -17.69 -2.24
C LEU A 159 -5.16 -17.78 -1.14
N LEU A 160 -5.23 -18.91 -0.43
CA LEU A 160 -6.20 -19.10 0.65
C LEU A 160 -5.96 -18.14 1.82
N LEU A 161 -4.71 -17.88 2.16
CA LEU A 161 -4.36 -16.92 3.22
C LEU A 161 -4.78 -15.49 2.85
N MET A 162 -4.48 -15.04 1.63
CA MET A 162 -4.81 -13.69 1.19
C MET A 162 -6.32 -13.52 0.97
N ARG A 163 -7.00 -14.55 0.44
CA ARG A 163 -8.46 -14.56 0.35
C ARG A 163 -9.13 -14.42 1.72
N ALA A 164 -8.67 -15.20 2.72
CA ALA A 164 -9.19 -15.11 4.09
C ALA A 164 -8.90 -13.74 4.73
N ALA A 165 -7.76 -13.13 4.42
CA ALA A 165 -7.43 -11.79 4.88
C ALA A 165 -8.34 -10.74 4.22
N MET A 166 -8.61 -10.86 2.92
CA MET A 166 -9.53 -9.97 2.19
C MET A 166 -10.95 -10.05 2.75
N VAL A 167 -11.50 -11.25 2.91
CA VAL A 167 -12.85 -11.46 3.47
C VAL A 167 -12.96 -10.80 4.85
N ARG A 168 -11.95 -10.94 5.70
CA ARG A 168 -11.94 -10.31 7.02
C ARG A 168 -11.92 -8.79 6.92
N HIS A 169 -11.05 -8.25 6.09
CA HIS A 169 -10.91 -6.81 5.88
C HIS A 169 -12.22 -6.17 5.42
N LEU A 170 -12.86 -6.75 4.40
CA LEU A 170 -14.14 -6.25 3.88
C LEU A 170 -15.27 -6.39 4.91
N SER A 171 -15.30 -7.49 5.69
CA SER A 171 -16.30 -7.67 6.75
C SER A 171 -16.12 -6.66 7.91
N GLU A 172 -14.88 -6.31 8.26
CA GLU A 172 -14.57 -5.28 9.27
C GLU A 172 -14.93 -3.87 8.76
N GLY A 173 -14.82 -3.63 7.45
CA GLY A 173 -15.26 -2.40 6.79
C GLY A 173 -16.78 -2.25 6.64
N GLY A 174 -17.56 -3.27 7.01
CA GLY A 174 -19.01 -3.28 6.93
C GLY A 174 -19.58 -3.64 5.55
N GLU A 175 -18.75 -4.19 4.68
CA GLU A 175 -19.19 -4.73 3.38
C GLU A 175 -19.92 -6.07 3.59
N GLU A 176 -21.13 -6.19 3.07
CA GLU A 176 -21.87 -7.47 3.01
C GLU A 176 -21.51 -8.22 1.72
N PHE A 177 -21.17 -9.53 1.85
CA PHE A 177 -20.82 -10.44 0.75
C PHE A 177 -22.02 -11.30 0.35
#